data_f5530ac4a8b3104ed7e1e6853e449809
#
_entry.id   f5530ac4a8b3104ed7e1e6853e449809
#
_cell.length_a   1.000
_cell.length_b   1.000
_cell.length_c   1.000
_cell.angle_alpha   90.00
_cell.angle_beta   90.00
_cell.angle_gamma   90.00
#
_symmetry.space_group_name_H-M   'P 1'
#
loop_
_entity.id
_entity.type
_entity.pdbx_description
1 polymer ?
#
loop_
_entity_poly.entity_id
_entity_poly.type
_entity_poly.pdbx_seq_one_letter_code
_entity_poly.pdbx_strand_id
1 'polypeptide(L)'
;EEIKNTINTRGIHPKLIGFLANQDPAAFKYAEATAKTCAETGVKFELRKFFGDRQDQYLQNVVSSTKDVEGLCHKYIYNMYHNVRFLDKEQTKKCIIPCTPLAIIKVLEYVGVYNPIIAYGNRLHGRVITVVNRSEIVGRPLAALLANDGGK
;
A
#
# COMPACT_ATOMS: atom_id res chain seq x y z
N GLU A 1 -11.88 -17.00 -0.01
CA GLU A 1 -13.07 -17.62 0.63
C GLU A 1 -13.58 -16.78 1.80
N GLU A 2 -12.74 -16.33 2.71
CA GLU A 2 -13.08 -15.48 3.86
C GLU A 2 -13.78 -14.16 3.47
N ILE A 3 -13.26 -13.44 2.46
CA ILE A 3 -13.86 -12.19 1.96
C ILE A 3 -15.27 -12.44 1.43
N LYS A 4 -15.47 -13.49 0.64
CA LYS A 4 -16.76 -13.84 0.06
C LYS A 4 -17.78 -14.21 1.14
N ASN A 5 -17.36 -14.96 2.16
CA ASN A 5 -18.18 -15.29 3.30
C ASN A 5 -18.58 -14.04 4.10
N THR A 6 -17.63 -13.12 4.33
CA THR A 6 -17.90 -11.87 5.03
C THR A 6 -18.89 -10.98 4.26
N ILE A 7 -18.74 -10.87 2.93
CA ILE A 7 -19.66 -10.14 2.05
C ILE A 7 -21.09 -10.69 2.20
N ASN A 8 -21.23 -12.01 2.09
CA ASN A 8 -22.52 -12.69 2.18
C ASN A 8 -23.15 -12.55 3.57
N THR A 9 -22.38 -12.76 4.63
CA THR A 9 -22.88 -12.72 6.01
C THR A 9 -23.30 -11.31 6.42
N ARG A 10 -22.60 -10.27 5.94
CA ARG A 10 -22.92 -8.87 6.29
C ARG A 10 -23.88 -8.20 5.31
N GLY A 11 -24.24 -8.85 4.19
CA GLY A 11 -25.10 -8.28 3.17
C GLY A 11 -24.53 -6.99 2.53
N ILE A 12 -23.19 -6.85 2.48
CA ILE A 12 -22.52 -5.69 1.91
C ILE A 12 -22.18 -5.94 0.45
N HIS A 13 -22.14 -4.86 -0.35
CA HIS A 13 -21.75 -4.92 -1.77
C HIS A 13 -20.56 -4.00 -2.01
N PRO A 14 -19.33 -4.44 -1.66
CA PRO A 14 -18.14 -3.60 -1.80
C PRO A 14 -17.84 -3.32 -3.27
N LYS A 15 -17.39 -2.09 -3.54
CA LYS A 15 -16.98 -1.65 -4.87
C LYS A 15 -15.54 -1.12 -4.80
N LEU A 16 -14.66 -1.69 -5.62
CA LEU A 16 -13.31 -1.20 -5.84
C LEU A 16 -13.26 -0.40 -7.14
N ILE A 17 -12.72 0.81 -7.10
CA ILE A 17 -12.51 1.65 -8.28
C ILE A 17 -11.00 1.74 -8.53
N GLY A 18 -10.56 1.24 -9.68
CA GLY A 18 -9.19 1.40 -10.17
C GLY A 18 -9.08 2.65 -11.06
N PHE A 19 -8.04 3.45 -10.84
CA PHE A 19 -7.71 4.59 -11.69
C PHE A 19 -6.48 4.26 -12.53
N LEU A 20 -6.61 4.30 -13.84
CA LEU A 20 -5.52 4.11 -14.78
C LEU A 20 -5.13 5.45 -15.39
N ALA A 21 -3.95 5.97 -14.99
CA ALA A 21 -3.45 7.29 -15.38
C ALA A 21 -2.47 7.26 -16.56
N ASN A 22 -2.15 6.07 -17.09
CA ASN A 22 -1.22 5.91 -18.20
C ASN A 22 -1.70 4.86 -19.21
N GLN A 23 -0.98 4.70 -20.31
CA GLN A 23 -1.26 3.71 -21.37
C GLN A 23 -0.30 2.51 -21.33
N ASP A 24 0.38 2.28 -20.21
CA ASP A 24 1.31 1.16 -20.06
C ASP A 24 0.56 -0.18 -20.16
N PRO A 25 0.96 -1.08 -21.08
CA PRO A 25 0.37 -2.41 -21.19
C PRO A 25 0.46 -3.24 -19.92
N ALA A 26 1.51 -3.05 -19.10
CA ALA A 26 1.65 -3.73 -17.82
C ALA A 26 0.59 -3.28 -16.81
N ALA A 27 0.25 -1.99 -16.79
CA ALA A 27 -0.81 -1.46 -15.94
C ALA A 27 -2.19 -1.99 -16.34
N PHE A 28 -2.45 -2.18 -17.64
CA PHE A 28 -3.68 -2.82 -18.12
C PHE A 28 -3.79 -4.28 -17.66
N LYS A 29 -2.72 -5.07 -17.82
CA LYS A 29 -2.70 -6.46 -17.33
C LYS A 29 -2.92 -6.55 -15.82
N TYR A 30 -2.35 -5.63 -15.05
CA TYR A 30 -2.58 -5.56 -13.62
C TYR A 30 -4.06 -5.28 -13.29
N ALA A 31 -4.68 -4.34 -14.01
CA ALA A 31 -6.09 -4.03 -13.84
C ALA A 31 -7.00 -5.22 -14.20
N GLU A 32 -6.68 -5.98 -15.26
CA GLU A 32 -7.38 -7.19 -15.64
C GLU A 32 -7.28 -8.29 -14.57
N ALA A 33 -6.08 -8.52 -14.04
CA ALA A 33 -5.86 -9.47 -12.95
C ALA A 33 -6.66 -9.08 -11.69
N THR A 34 -6.67 -7.79 -11.36
CA THR A 34 -7.46 -7.24 -10.26
C THR A 34 -8.95 -7.45 -10.47
N ALA A 35 -9.45 -7.17 -11.69
CA ALA A 35 -10.86 -7.39 -12.05
C ALA A 35 -11.28 -8.86 -11.88
N LYS A 36 -10.42 -9.80 -12.30
CA LYS A 36 -10.64 -11.23 -12.13
C LYS A 36 -10.75 -11.63 -10.67
N THR A 37 -9.79 -11.19 -9.86
CA THR A 37 -9.78 -11.47 -8.40
C THR A 37 -11.01 -10.87 -7.70
N CYS A 38 -11.41 -9.65 -8.08
CA CYS A 38 -12.63 -9.02 -7.56
C CYS A 38 -13.89 -9.84 -7.91
N ALA A 39 -14.00 -10.31 -9.14
CA ALA A 39 -15.12 -11.16 -9.57
C ALA A 39 -15.17 -12.47 -8.76
N GLU A 40 -14.02 -13.10 -8.52
CA GLU A 40 -13.91 -14.33 -7.73
C GLU A 40 -14.30 -14.13 -6.27
N THR A 41 -14.09 -12.93 -5.72
CA THR A 41 -14.34 -12.61 -4.30
C THR A 41 -15.68 -11.93 -4.04
N GLY A 42 -16.45 -11.57 -5.08
CA GLY A 42 -17.75 -10.89 -4.94
C GLY A 42 -17.63 -9.37 -4.77
N VAL A 43 -16.46 -8.79 -5.06
CA VAL A 43 -16.23 -7.36 -5.07
C VAL A 43 -16.52 -6.79 -6.46
N LYS A 44 -17.34 -5.75 -6.58
CA LYS A 44 -17.57 -5.08 -7.86
C LYS A 44 -16.35 -4.24 -8.22
N PHE A 45 -15.73 -4.50 -9.38
CA PHE A 45 -14.62 -3.70 -9.89
C PHE A 45 -15.06 -2.75 -10.99
N GLU A 46 -14.60 -1.50 -10.95
CA GLU A 46 -14.78 -0.50 -12.01
C GLU A 46 -13.44 0.15 -12.33
N LEU A 47 -13.01 0.06 -13.59
CA LEU A 47 -11.80 0.72 -14.08
C LEU A 47 -12.15 2.07 -14.69
N ARG A 48 -11.59 3.15 -14.17
CA ARG A 48 -11.67 4.50 -14.75
C ARG A 48 -10.33 4.89 -15.35
N LYS A 49 -10.37 5.29 -16.61
CA LYS A 49 -9.20 5.74 -17.36
C LYS A 49 -9.15 7.26 -17.34
N PHE A 50 -8.01 7.80 -16.93
CA PHE A 50 -7.73 9.22 -16.94
C PHE A 50 -6.42 9.43 -17.68
N PHE A 51 -6.46 10.13 -18.81
CA PHE A 51 -5.27 10.42 -19.59
C PHE A 51 -5.01 11.93 -19.55
N GLY A 52 -3.90 12.35 -18.95
CA GLY A 52 -3.49 13.75 -18.87
C GLY A 52 -2.31 13.94 -17.91
N ASP A 53 -1.61 15.05 -18.05
CA ASP A 53 -0.43 15.35 -17.22
C ASP A 53 -0.81 15.59 -15.75
N ARG A 54 -0.07 14.95 -14.83
CA ARG A 54 -0.18 15.07 -13.36
C ARG A 54 -1.49 14.55 -12.74
N GLN A 55 -2.20 13.63 -13.37
CA GLN A 55 -3.45 13.10 -12.82
C GLN A 55 -3.24 12.19 -11.61
N ASP A 56 -2.11 11.48 -11.54
CA ASP A 56 -1.67 10.72 -10.39
C ASP A 56 -1.54 11.62 -9.13
N GLN A 57 -0.91 12.77 -9.25
CA GLN A 57 -0.80 13.75 -8.16
C GLN A 57 -2.17 14.31 -7.75
N TYR A 58 -3.06 14.56 -8.72
CA TYR A 58 -4.40 15.00 -8.43
C TYR A 58 -5.19 13.95 -7.63
N LEU A 59 -5.12 12.68 -8.04
CA LEU A 59 -5.78 11.58 -7.34
C LEU A 59 -5.27 11.40 -5.91
N GLN A 60 -3.95 11.53 -5.68
CA GLN A 60 -3.35 11.48 -4.35
C GLN A 60 -3.91 12.55 -3.39
N ASN A 61 -4.32 13.71 -3.92
CA ASN A 61 -4.92 14.79 -3.14
C ASN A 61 -6.42 14.63 -2.89
N VAL A 62 -7.15 14.05 -3.84
CA VAL A 62 -8.61 14.02 -3.85
C VAL A 62 -9.20 12.77 -3.21
N VAL A 63 -8.47 11.66 -3.23
CA VAL A 63 -8.95 10.41 -2.64
C VAL A 63 -8.98 10.51 -1.12
N SER A 64 -10.15 10.28 -0.54
CA SER A 64 -10.29 10.21 0.91
C SER A 64 -9.43 9.07 1.48
N SER A 65 -8.68 9.35 2.54
CA SER A 65 -7.86 8.33 3.22
C SER A 65 -8.66 7.12 3.71
N THR A 66 -9.96 7.28 3.97
CA THR A 66 -10.84 6.16 4.35
C THR A 66 -11.23 5.25 3.17
N LYS A 67 -10.93 5.66 1.94
CA LYS A 67 -11.23 4.93 0.70
C LYS A 67 -9.97 4.53 -0.07
N ASP A 68 -8.82 5.07 0.29
CA ASP A 68 -7.52 4.71 -0.29
C ASP A 68 -7.08 3.35 0.25
N VAL A 69 -7.11 2.33 -0.59
CA VAL A 69 -6.71 0.96 -0.23
C VAL A 69 -5.26 0.65 -0.62
N GLU A 70 -4.58 1.55 -1.32
CA GLU A 70 -3.16 1.39 -1.70
C GLU A 70 -2.20 2.15 -0.79
N GLY A 71 -2.71 3.12 -0.01
CA GLY A 71 -1.88 3.92 0.89
C GLY A 71 -1.03 4.97 0.17
N LEU A 72 -1.50 5.47 -0.97
CA LEU A 72 -0.77 6.42 -1.82
C LEU A 72 -1.26 7.87 -1.69
N CYS A 73 -2.32 8.13 -0.92
CA CYS A 73 -2.74 9.51 -0.66
C CYS A 73 -1.72 10.23 0.23
N HIS A 74 -1.66 11.57 0.11
CA HIS A 74 -0.69 12.38 0.84
C HIS A 74 -0.66 12.12 2.34
N LYS A 75 -1.82 11.88 2.97
CA LYS A 75 -1.89 11.61 4.40
C LYS A 75 -1.16 10.30 4.77
N TYR A 76 -1.36 9.23 4.01
CA TYR A 76 -0.68 7.96 4.27
C TYR A 76 0.81 8.05 3.97
N ILE A 77 1.20 8.71 2.88
CA ILE A 77 2.60 8.94 2.54
C ILE A 77 3.28 9.73 3.66
N TYR A 78 2.71 10.86 4.08
CA TYR A 78 3.22 11.67 5.18
C TYR A 78 3.40 10.83 6.47
N ASN A 79 2.36 10.11 6.85
CA ASN A 79 2.37 9.29 8.06
C ASN A 79 3.44 8.19 8.00
N MET A 80 3.63 7.57 6.85
CA MET A 80 4.64 6.54 6.64
C MET A 80 6.06 7.10 6.81
N TYR A 81 6.37 8.26 6.21
CA TYR A 81 7.67 8.91 6.36
C TYR A 81 7.96 9.35 7.80
N HIS A 82 6.92 9.71 8.55
CA HIS A 82 7.04 10.15 9.95
C HIS A 82 6.79 9.03 10.97
N ASN A 83 6.73 7.77 10.52
CA ASN A 83 6.46 6.60 11.37
C ASN A 83 5.15 6.70 12.16
N VAL A 84 4.16 7.42 11.65
CA VAL A 84 2.82 7.53 12.25
C VAL A 84 1.98 6.34 11.80
N ARG A 85 1.62 5.47 12.73
CA ARG A 85 0.96 4.19 12.44
C ARG A 85 -0.56 4.28 12.41
N PHE A 86 -1.17 5.33 12.96
CA PHE A 86 -2.61 5.49 13.09
C PHE A 86 -3.09 6.81 12.50
N LEU A 87 -4.31 6.81 11.97
CA LEU A 87 -4.97 7.98 11.40
C LEU A 87 -5.61 8.88 12.46
N ASP A 88 -5.95 8.28 13.60
CA ASP A 88 -6.68 8.88 14.71
C ASP A 88 -5.89 8.77 16.01
N LYS A 89 -6.20 9.66 16.96
CA LYS A 89 -5.57 9.69 18.29
C LYS A 89 -5.98 8.48 19.13
N GLU A 90 -7.15 7.97 18.93
CA GLU A 90 -7.73 6.82 19.62
C GLU A 90 -7.14 5.47 19.14
N GLN A 91 -6.27 5.50 18.12
CA GLN A 91 -5.60 4.34 17.53
C GLN A 91 -6.56 3.25 17.01
N THR A 92 -7.74 3.64 16.57
CA THR A 92 -8.76 2.73 16.05
C THR A 92 -8.55 2.43 14.56
N LYS A 93 -7.93 3.35 13.81
CA LYS A 93 -7.71 3.25 12.37
C LYS A 93 -6.22 3.24 12.03
N LYS A 94 -5.72 2.09 11.63
CA LYS A 94 -4.33 1.96 11.16
C LYS A 94 -4.14 2.64 9.80
N CYS A 95 -2.95 3.20 9.59
CA CYS A 95 -2.52 3.64 8.28
C CYS A 95 -2.29 2.45 7.35
N ILE A 96 -2.72 2.58 6.10
CA ILE A 96 -2.41 1.61 5.05
C ILE A 96 -0.98 1.89 4.57
N ILE A 97 -0.22 0.82 4.39
CA ILE A 97 1.13 0.83 3.84
C ILE A 97 1.06 0.25 2.43
N PRO A 98 1.73 0.83 1.43
CA PRO A 98 1.78 0.28 0.09
C PRO A 98 2.19 -1.19 0.09
N CYS A 99 1.46 -2.03 -0.63
CA CYS A 99 1.55 -3.49 -0.52
C CYS A 99 2.93 -4.04 -0.92
N THR A 100 3.56 -3.53 -1.97
CA THR A 100 4.86 -4.02 -2.45
C THR A 100 6.00 -3.73 -1.46
N PRO A 101 6.19 -2.51 -0.94
CA PRO A 101 7.15 -2.27 0.14
C PRO A 101 6.90 -3.14 1.36
N LEU A 102 5.65 -3.28 1.78
CA LEU A 102 5.30 -4.14 2.91
C LEU A 102 5.66 -5.62 2.65
N ALA A 103 5.41 -6.13 1.45
CA ALA A 103 5.78 -7.49 1.07
C ALA A 103 7.30 -7.71 1.16
N ILE A 104 8.10 -6.74 0.70
CA ILE A 104 9.56 -6.80 0.80
C ILE A 104 10.00 -6.83 2.27
N ILE A 105 9.42 -5.98 3.13
CA ILE A 105 9.68 -6.02 4.58
C ILE A 105 9.37 -7.41 5.15
N LYS A 106 8.23 -8.01 4.77
CA LYS A 106 7.87 -9.37 5.23
C LYS A 106 8.84 -10.44 4.77
N VAL A 107 9.37 -10.34 3.55
CA VAL A 107 10.43 -11.23 3.07
C VAL A 107 11.72 -11.06 3.89
N LEU A 108 12.12 -9.81 4.15
CA LEU A 108 13.31 -9.50 4.96
C LEU A 108 13.17 -9.98 6.41
N GLU A 109 11.98 -9.90 6.99
CA GLU A 109 11.66 -10.48 8.30
C GLU A 109 11.81 -12.01 8.24
N TYR A 110 11.23 -12.65 7.23
CA TYR A 110 11.25 -14.11 7.05
C TYR A 110 12.67 -14.68 6.88
N VAL A 111 13.52 -14.02 6.10
CA VAL A 111 14.90 -14.45 5.87
C VAL A 111 15.86 -14.02 7.00
N GLY A 112 15.36 -13.43 8.08
CA GLY A 112 16.15 -13.13 9.29
C GLY A 112 17.06 -11.91 9.17
N VAL A 113 16.79 -10.97 8.26
CA VAL A 113 17.50 -9.68 8.19
C VAL A 113 17.13 -8.80 9.39
N TYR A 114 15.88 -8.83 9.78
CA TYR A 114 15.37 -8.15 10.97
C TYR A 114 15.74 -8.91 12.25
N ASN A 115 16.20 -8.18 13.25
CA ASN A 115 16.47 -8.78 14.57
C ASN A 115 15.16 -8.93 15.35
N PRO A 116 14.72 -10.14 15.71
CA PRO A 116 13.45 -10.36 16.40
C PRO A 116 13.49 -9.98 17.89
N ILE A 117 14.67 -9.78 18.45
CA ILE A 117 14.86 -9.48 19.89
C ILE A 117 14.78 -7.96 20.14
N ILE A 118 15.23 -7.15 19.17
CA ILE A 118 15.24 -5.70 19.30
C ILE A 118 13.82 -5.14 19.11
N ALA A 119 13.49 -4.11 19.89
CA ALA A 119 12.18 -3.45 19.81
C ALA A 119 11.91 -2.82 18.43
N TYR A 120 10.64 -2.73 18.07
CA TYR A 120 10.17 -2.04 16.88
C TYR A 120 10.72 -0.61 16.81
N GLY A 121 11.12 -0.19 15.62
CA GLY A 121 11.79 1.09 15.37
C GLY A 121 13.31 1.00 15.37
N ASN A 122 13.90 -0.15 15.71
CA ASN A 122 15.36 -0.34 15.74
C ASN A 122 15.82 -1.75 15.35
N ARG A 123 14.93 -2.56 14.79
CA ARG A 123 15.20 -3.98 14.47
C ARG A 123 16.27 -4.20 13.40
N LEU A 124 16.59 -3.15 12.64
CA LEU A 124 17.65 -3.13 11.62
C LEU A 124 18.92 -2.42 12.09
N HIS A 125 19.07 -2.19 13.39
CA HIS A 125 20.25 -1.52 13.95
C HIS A 125 21.55 -2.19 13.47
N GLY A 126 22.48 -1.36 12.95
CA GLY A 126 23.76 -1.84 12.41
C GLY A 126 23.69 -2.47 11.01
N ARG A 127 22.51 -2.56 10.41
CA ARG A 127 22.37 -3.02 9.03
C ARG A 127 22.45 -1.87 8.05
N VAL A 128 23.20 -2.06 6.98
CA VAL A 128 23.24 -1.17 5.80
C VAL A 128 22.48 -1.84 4.68
N ILE A 129 21.45 -1.15 4.16
CA ILE A 129 20.58 -1.69 3.11
C ILE A 129 20.54 -0.71 1.95
N THR A 130 20.97 -1.16 0.79
CA THR A 130 20.95 -0.36 -0.44
C THR A 130 19.67 -0.65 -1.24
N VAL A 131 18.88 0.39 -1.49
CA VAL A 131 17.66 0.30 -2.32
C VAL A 131 17.93 0.93 -3.69
N VAL A 132 18.02 0.11 -4.75
CA VAL A 132 18.22 0.56 -6.13
C VAL A 132 16.87 0.74 -6.81
N ASN A 133 16.09 1.69 -6.34
CA ASN A 133 14.79 2.08 -6.89
C ASN A 133 14.38 3.43 -6.30
N ARG A 134 13.85 4.35 -7.13
CA ARG A 134 13.42 5.68 -6.68
C ARG A 134 11.93 5.97 -6.90
N SER A 135 11.15 4.94 -7.25
CA SER A 135 9.71 5.15 -7.48
C SER A 135 8.98 5.56 -6.20
N GLU A 136 7.96 6.39 -6.35
CA GLU A 136 7.08 6.81 -5.24
C GLU A 136 6.22 5.68 -4.71
N ILE A 137 6.09 4.59 -5.46
CA ILE A 137 5.23 3.45 -5.10
C ILE A 137 6.02 2.36 -4.38
N VAL A 138 7.30 2.17 -4.69
CA VAL A 138 8.12 1.08 -4.15
C VAL A 138 9.38 1.58 -3.45
N GLY A 139 10.30 2.22 -4.18
CA GLY A 139 11.65 2.50 -3.67
C GLY A 139 11.67 3.47 -2.50
N ARG A 140 11.04 4.64 -2.64
CA ARG A 140 10.98 5.64 -1.57
C ARG A 140 10.20 5.16 -0.35
N PRO A 141 9.00 4.56 -0.49
CA PRO A 141 8.30 3.94 0.64
C PRO A 141 9.12 2.87 1.35
N LEU A 142 9.79 2.00 0.60
CA LEU A 142 10.64 0.95 1.17
C LEU A 142 11.79 1.55 1.97
N ALA A 143 12.52 2.52 1.42
CA ALA A 143 13.61 3.19 2.12
C ALA A 143 13.13 3.84 3.43
N ALA A 144 11.97 4.52 3.41
CA ALA A 144 11.38 5.10 4.60
C ALA A 144 11.04 4.05 5.67
N LEU A 145 10.44 2.93 5.27
CA LEU A 145 10.10 1.84 6.19
C LEU A 145 11.36 1.20 6.83
N LEU A 146 12.42 1.00 6.05
CA LEU A 146 13.69 0.46 6.53
C LEU A 146 14.39 1.43 7.50
N ALA A 147 14.42 2.72 7.15
CA ALA A 147 14.99 3.77 8.00
C ALA A 147 14.21 3.91 9.32
N ASN A 148 12.89 3.83 9.28
CA ASN A 148 12.01 3.87 10.45
C ASN A 148 12.25 2.71 11.44
N ASP A 149 12.90 1.64 11.00
CA ASP A 149 13.27 0.48 11.81
C ASP A 149 14.80 0.40 12.10
N GLY A 150 15.50 1.52 11.93
CA GLY A 150 16.92 1.68 12.30
C GLY A 150 17.92 1.23 11.24
N GLY A 151 17.49 0.95 10.02
CA GLY A 151 18.35 0.68 8.86
C GLY A 151 19.10 1.93 8.40
N LYS A 152 20.32 1.75 7.88
CA LYS A 152 21.16 2.78 7.28
C LYS A 152 21.31 2.56 5.80
#